data_756054ef3d46e775948b5b8f2c71efd8
#
_entry.id   756054ef3d46e775948b5b8f2c71efd8
#
_cell.length_a   1.000
_cell.length_b   1.000
_cell.length_c   1.000
_cell.angle_alpha   90.00
_cell.angle_beta   90.00
_cell.angle_gamma   90.00
#
_symmetry.space_group_name_H-M   'P 1'
#
loop_
_entity.id
_entity.type
_entity.pdbx_description
1 polymer ?
#
loop_
_entity_poly.entity_id
_entity_poly.type
_entity_poly.pdbx_seq_one_letter_code
_entity_poly.pdbx_strand_id
1 'polypeptide(L)'
;PATAPWFPNAPGLTTELLPGGLSGYPYALKALILWAANPLYGIPGLRARIDKNLADPRKLPLIVSVDAFINESNAYADYIVPDSLMYESWGWVAPWNGVPTKALGARWPVIEPKAAKAADGRAIGMENFFIALAKAMGLPGFGADAITDPEGNAYALNTPEEWYLRGGANIAWLGVT
;
A
#
# COMPACT_ATOMS: atom_id res chain seq x y z
N PRO A 1 -15.30 -10.17 -7.45
CA PRO A 1 -16.60 -10.73 -7.12
C PRO A 1 -16.50 -11.80 -6.03
N ALA A 2 -17.48 -11.85 -5.12
CA ALA A 2 -17.51 -12.85 -4.08
C ALA A 2 -18.07 -14.17 -4.59
N THR A 3 -17.49 -15.27 -4.12
CA THR A 3 -18.08 -16.60 -4.33
C THR A 3 -19.22 -16.88 -3.36
N ALA A 4 -19.24 -16.16 -2.22
CA ALA A 4 -20.29 -16.28 -1.20
C ALA A 4 -21.19 -15.04 -1.21
N PRO A 5 -22.52 -15.18 -1.41
CA PRO A 5 -23.43 -14.05 -1.61
C PRO A 5 -23.90 -13.36 -0.33
N TRP A 6 -23.37 -13.70 0.82
CA TRP A 6 -23.89 -13.33 2.14
C TRP A 6 -23.15 -12.16 2.84
N PHE A 7 -22.43 -11.35 2.07
CA PHE A 7 -21.83 -10.11 2.56
C PHE A 7 -22.37 -8.87 1.79
N PRO A 8 -23.68 -8.63 1.79
CA PRO A 8 -24.27 -7.63 0.91
C PRO A 8 -23.90 -6.18 1.25
N ASN A 9 -23.43 -5.93 2.46
CA ASN A 9 -23.14 -4.59 2.96
C ASN A 9 -21.65 -4.23 3.02
N ALA A 10 -20.77 -5.13 2.58
CA ALA A 10 -19.34 -4.85 2.56
C ALA A 10 -18.94 -4.22 1.23
N PRO A 11 -18.21 -3.07 1.24
CA PRO A 11 -17.69 -2.47 0.02
C PRO A 11 -16.61 -3.33 -0.64
N GLY A 12 -16.04 -4.29 0.09
CA GLY A 12 -15.11 -5.30 -0.39
C GLY A 12 -15.14 -6.54 0.50
N LEU A 13 -14.82 -7.68 -0.08
CA LEU A 13 -14.76 -8.95 0.64
C LEU A 13 -13.29 -9.30 0.95
N THR A 14 -12.71 -8.58 1.88
CA THR A 14 -11.31 -8.77 2.30
C THR A 14 -11.04 -10.21 2.76
N THR A 15 -12.02 -10.85 3.38
CA THR A 15 -11.93 -12.26 3.82
C THR A 15 -11.88 -13.27 2.68
N GLU A 16 -12.37 -12.90 1.49
CA GLU A 16 -12.39 -13.76 0.31
C GLU A 16 -11.29 -13.45 -0.71
N LEU A 17 -10.61 -12.31 -0.56
CA LEU A 17 -9.58 -11.87 -1.51
C LEU A 17 -8.47 -12.91 -1.65
N LEU A 18 -7.86 -13.30 -0.55
CA LEU A 18 -6.74 -14.25 -0.57
C LEU A 18 -7.20 -15.66 -0.93
N PRO A 19 -8.22 -16.25 -0.29
CA PRO A 19 -8.72 -17.58 -0.68
C PRO A 19 -9.13 -17.65 -2.15
N GLY A 20 -9.84 -16.64 -2.64
CA GLY A 20 -10.25 -16.54 -4.04
C GLY A 20 -9.06 -16.50 -4.98
N GLY A 21 -8.16 -15.54 -4.80
CA GLY A 21 -6.98 -15.38 -5.65
C GLY A 21 -6.05 -16.58 -5.66
N LEU A 22 -5.87 -17.25 -4.51
CA LEU A 22 -5.10 -18.49 -4.40
C LEU A 22 -5.78 -19.70 -5.04
N SER A 23 -7.10 -19.67 -5.18
CA SER A 23 -7.88 -20.67 -5.93
C SER A 23 -8.06 -20.32 -7.42
N GLY A 24 -7.56 -19.15 -7.85
CA GLY A 24 -7.69 -18.66 -9.21
C GLY A 24 -8.99 -17.93 -9.53
N TYR A 25 -9.77 -17.53 -8.52
CA TYR A 25 -11.04 -16.83 -8.71
C TYR A 25 -10.98 -15.37 -8.21
N PRO A 26 -11.46 -14.41 -9.01
CA PRO A 26 -11.90 -14.50 -10.42
C PRO A 26 -10.72 -14.69 -11.37
N TYR A 27 -9.50 -14.55 -10.90
CA TYR A 27 -8.24 -14.80 -11.59
C TYR A 27 -7.14 -15.18 -10.60
N ALA A 28 -6.12 -15.87 -11.08
CA ALA A 28 -4.98 -16.25 -10.26
C ALA A 28 -4.11 -15.01 -9.93
N LEU A 29 -3.70 -14.87 -8.67
CA LEU A 29 -2.75 -13.85 -8.26
C LEU A 29 -1.35 -14.18 -8.79
N LYS A 30 -0.64 -13.18 -9.29
CA LYS A 30 0.75 -13.27 -9.73
C LYS A 30 1.72 -12.72 -8.68
N ALA A 31 1.27 -11.73 -7.92
CA ALA A 31 2.01 -11.14 -6.83
C ALA A 31 1.05 -10.64 -5.75
N LEU A 32 1.51 -10.65 -4.53
CA LEU A 32 0.83 -10.09 -3.36
C LEU A 32 1.78 -9.11 -2.67
N ILE A 33 1.33 -7.89 -2.46
CA ILE A 33 2.04 -6.93 -1.61
C ILE A 33 1.21 -6.74 -0.34
N LEU A 34 1.80 -7.04 0.80
CA LEU A 34 1.24 -6.80 2.12
C LEU A 34 1.88 -5.54 2.69
N TRP A 35 1.09 -4.52 2.96
CA TRP A 35 1.54 -3.33 3.64
C TRP A 35 0.85 -3.20 4.99
N ALA A 36 1.66 -3.20 6.08
CA ALA A 36 1.21 -3.10 7.46
C ALA A 36 0.01 -4.03 7.75
N ALA A 37 0.03 -5.24 7.21
CA ALA A 37 -1.10 -6.14 7.21
C ALA A 37 -0.74 -7.55 7.68
N ASN A 38 -1.53 -8.05 8.63
CA ASN A 38 -1.42 -9.42 9.11
C ASN A 38 -2.75 -10.18 8.95
N PRO A 39 -3.16 -10.50 7.71
CA PRO A 39 -4.45 -11.17 7.47
C PRO A 39 -4.53 -12.57 8.06
N LEU A 40 -3.42 -13.30 8.19
CA LEU A 40 -3.44 -14.63 8.80
C LEU A 40 -3.82 -14.60 10.29
N TYR A 41 -3.52 -13.52 10.97
CA TYR A 41 -3.93 -13.30 12.36
C TYR A 41 -5.29 -12.59 12.44
N GLY A 42 -5.46 -11.52 11.64
CA GLY A 42 -6.61 -10.63 11.73
C GLY A 42 -7.92 -11.20 11.20
N ILE A 43 -7.88 -12.25 10.35
CA ILE A 43 -9.07 -12.83 9.74
C ILE A 43 -9.31 -14.22 10.34
N PRO A 44 -10.39 -14.43 11.14
CA PRO A 44 -10.67 -15.71 11.78
C PRO A 44 -10.73 -16.87 10.79
N GLY A 45 -10.01 -17.95 11.09
CA GLY A 45 -9.98 -19.17 10.28
C GLY A 45 -9.23 -19.08 8.94
N LEU A 46 -8.72 -17.91 8.56
CA LEU A 46 -8.05 -17.73 7.27
C LEU A 46 -6.80 -18.61 7.15
N ARG A 47 -5.98 -18.66 8.18
CA ARG A 47 -4.75 -19.46 8.20
C ARG A 47 -5.02 -20.93 7.84
N ALA A 48 -6.02 -21.55 8.46
CA ALA A 48 -6.35 -22.95 8.19
C ALA A 48 -6.79 -23.19 6.73
N ARG A 49 -7.36 -22.16 6.07
CA ARG A 49 -7.83 -22.25 4.68
C ARG A 49 -6.73 -22.11 3.65
N ILE A 50 -5.73 -21.27 3.91
CA ILE A 50 -4.78 -20.82 2.86
C ILE A 50 -3.31 -21.13 3.13
N ASP A 51 -2.96 -21.60 4.32
CA ASP A 51 -1.58 -21.83 4.76
C ASP A 51 -0.74 -22.58 3.70
N LYS A 52 -1.23 -23.73 3.26
CA LYS A 52 -0.55 -24.56 2.24
C LYS A 52 -0.47 -23.90 0.87
N ASN A 53 -1.49 -23.11 0.52
CA ASN A 53 -1.53 -22.44 -0.78
C ASN A 53 -0.63 -21.20 -0.80
N LEU A 54 -0.53 -20.51 0.34
CA LEU A 54 0.33 -19.33 0.48
C LEU A 54 1.82 -19.72 0.39
N ALA A 55 2.16 -20.90 0.90
CA ALA A 55 3.52 -21.46 0.82
C ALA A 55 3.85 -22.10 -0.55
N ASP A 56 2.89 -22.22 -1.47
CA ASP A 56 3.10 -22.84 -2.79
C ASP A 56 3.37 -21.76 -3.86
N PRO A 57 4.60 -21.63 -4.36
CA PRO A 57 4.95 -20.61 -5.36
C PRO A 57 4.25 -20.80 -6.71
N ARG A 58 3.65 -21.96 -6.96
CA ARG A 58 2.81 -22.18 -8.16
C ARG A 58 1.45 -21.52 -8.02
N LYS A 59 1.01 -21.28 -6.79
CA LYS A 59 -0.26 -20.59 -6.48
C LYS A 59 -0.07 -19.09 -6.35
N LEU A 60 1.03 -18.68 -5.74
CA LEU A 60 1.39 -17.28 -5.55
C LEU A 60 2.91 -17.12 -5.74
N PRO A 61 3.35 -16.76 -6.95
CA PRO A 61 4.76 -16.73 -7.32
C PRO A 61 5.61 -15.68 -6.58
N LEU A 62 4.98 -14.63 -6.04
CA LEU A 62 5.70 -13.54 -5.38
C LEU A 62 4.88 -12.97 -4.22
N ILE A 63 5.49 -12.91 -3.05
CA ILE A 63 4.95 -12.20 -1.89
C ILE A 63 5.98 -11.18 -1.41
N VAL A 64 5.58 -9.91 -1.36
CA VAL A 64 6.38 -8.83 -0.79
C VAL A 64 5.63 -8.27 0.42
N SER A 65 6.32 -8.14 1.54
CA SER A 65 5.78 -7.45 2.71
C SER A 65 6.52 -6.14 2.94
N VAL A 66 5.77 -5.09 3.17
CA VAL A 66 6.29 -3.78 3.62
C VAL A 66 5.73 -3.57 5.02
N ASP A 67 6.56 -3.75 6.04
CA ASP A 67 6.09 -3.73 7.42
C ASP A 67 7.20 -3.31 8.38
N ALA A 68 6.81 -2.67 9.47
CA ALA A 68 7.73 -2.33 10.56
C ALA A 68 7.99 -3.52 11.51
N PHE A 69 7.16 -4.57 11.45
CA PHE A 69 7.22 -5.72 12.34
C PHE A 69 7.14 -7.04 11.58
N ILE A 70 7.81 -8.06 12.11
CA ILE A 70 7.62 -9.44 11.65
C ILE A 70 6.34 -10.00 12.26
N ASN A 71 5.54 -10.64 11.43
CA ASN A 71 4.26 -11.22 11.81
C ASN A 71 3.98 -12.55 11.06
N GLU A 72 2.86 -13.19 11.36
CA GLU A 72 2.52 -14.49 10.80
C GLU A 72 2.34 -14.48 9.28
N SER A 73 1.89 -13.36 8.73
CA SER A 73 1.63 -13.24 7.29
C SER A 73 2.91 -12.97 6.52
N ASN A 74 3.77 -12.07 7.02
CA ASN A 74 5.01 -11.75 6.32
C ASN A 74 6.09 -12.82 6.47
N ALA A 75 5.90 -13.81 7.35
CA ALA A 75 6.74 -15.00 7.42
C ALA A 75 6.71 -15.84 6.12
N TYR A 76 5.71 -15.62 5.24
CA TYR A 76 5.63 -16.25 3.92
C TYR A 76 6.20 -15.39 2.80
N ALA A 77 6.63 -14.16 3.10
CA ALA A 77 7.12 -13.24 2.08
C ALA A 77 8.48 -13.65 1.52
N ASP A 78 8.64 -13.53 0.20
CA ASP A 78 9.93 -13.68 -0.47
C ASP A 78 10.85 -12.50 -0.17
N TYR A 79 10.26 -11.30 0.02
CA TYR A 79 10.96 -10.08 0.38
C TYR A 79 10.22 -9.34 1.49
N ILE A 80 10.97 -8.93 2.50
CA ILE A 80 10.49 -8.06 3.56
C ILE A 80 11.20 -6.72 3.43
N VAL A 81 10.43 -5.69 3.14
CA VAL A 81 10.87 -4.30 3.06
C VAL A 81 10.57 -3.64 4.41
N PRO A 82 11.59 -3.14 5.14
CA PRO A 82 11.34 -2.45 6.38
C PRO A 82 10.50 -1.18 6.16
N ASP A 83 9.53 -0.94 7.02
CA ASP A 83 8.72 0.27 6.98
C ASP A 83 9.00 1.16 8.20
N SER A 84 8.64 2.42 8.08
CA SER A 84 8.76 3.42 9.14
C SER A 84 7.57 3.35 10.10
N LEU A 85 7.81 3.70 11.37
CA LEU A 85 6.74 3.87 12.34
C LEU A 85 6.00 5.19 12.14
N MET A 86 4.82 5.31 12.76
CA MET A 86 3.92 6.45 12.58
C MET A 86 4.60 7.81 12.83
N TYR A 87 5.46 7.92 13.82
CA TYR A 87 6.17 9.17 14.14
C TYR A 87 7.38 9.46 13.26
N GLU A 88 7.80 8.46 12.47
CA GLU A 88 8.94 8.50 11.56
C GLU A 88 8.52 8.74 10.11
N SER A 89 7.21 8.75 9.83
CA SER A 89 6.68 8.73 8.46
C SER A 89 5.70 9.85 8.17
N TRP A 90 5.61 10.21 6.90
CA TRP A 90 4.51 10.99 6.37
C TRP A 90 3.21 10.18 6.38
N GLY A 91 2.08 10.84 6.32
CA GLY A 91 0.79 10.19 6.20
C GLY A 91 -0.35 11.15 5.97
N TRP A 92 -1.46 10.62 5.46
CA TRP A 92 -2.71 11.34 5.41
C TRP A 92 -3.57 11.05 6.62
N VAL A 93 -4.33 12.06 7.02
CA VAL A 93 -5.39 11.94 8.02
C VAL A 93 -6.68 12.42 7.36
N ALA A 94 -7.53 11.48 7.02
CA ALA A 94 -8.85 11.80 6.50
C ALA A 94 -9.86 11.95 7.65
N PRO A 95 -10.79 12.91 7.59
CA PRO A 95 -11.89 12.96 8.50
C PRO A 95 -12.78 11.71 8.34
N TRP A 96 -13.51 11.39 9.39
CA TRP A 96 -14.45 10.28 9.37
C TRP A 96 -15.48 10.44 8.25
N ASN A 97 -15.95 9.34 7.66
CA ASN A 97 -16.86 9.32 6.52
C ASN A 97 -18.21 10.05 6.72
N GLY A 98 -18.58 10.39 7.95
CA GLY A 98 -19.79 11.16 8.27
C GLY A 98 -19.61 12.69 8.29
N VAL A 99 -18.41 13.19 8.06
CA VAL A 99 -18.13 14.62 8.04
C VAL A 99 -18.48 15.19 6.66
N PRO A 100 -19.36 16.20 6.56
CA PRO A 100 -19.81 16.73 5.27
C PRO A 100 -18.75 17.58 4.55
N THR A 101 -17.67 17.92 5.24
CA THR A 101 -16.58 18.74 4.68
C THR A 101 -15.50 17.86 4.07
N LYS A 102 -15.15 18.12 2.82
CA LYS A 102 -13.97 17.54 2.21
C LYS A 102 -12.74 18.16 2.85
N ALA A 103 -11.96 17.36 3.55
CA ALA A 103 -10.71 17.77 4.16
C ALA A 103 -9.74 16.60 4.18
N LEU A 104 -8.47 16.91 4.08
CA LEU A 104 -7.38 15.96 4.23
C LEU A 104 -6.25 16.65 5.01
N GLY A 105 -5.86 16.06 6.12
CA GLY A 105 -4.69 16.47 6.88
C GLY A 105 -3.45 15.70 6.40
N ALA A 106 -2.30 16.35 6.36
CA ALA A 106 -1.02 15.68 6.23
C ALA A 106 -0.30 15.69 7.58
N ARG A 107 0.22 14.57 8.00
CA ARG A 107 1.21 14.52 9.09
C ARG A 107 2.58 14.33 8.47
N TRP A 108 3.58 14.89 9.12
CA TRP A 108 4.99 14.72 8.77
C TRP A 108 5.76 14.01 9.89
N PRO A 109 6.94 13.45 9.61
CA PRO A 109 7.77 12.84 10.63
C PRO A 109 8.17 13.86 11.71
N VAL A 110 8.05 13.48 12.98
CA VAL A 110 8.47 14.29 14.12
C VAL A 110 9.78 13.80 14.72
N ILE A 111 10.21 12.60 14.34
CA ILE A 111 11.52 12.03 14.64
C ILE A 111 12.12 11.47 13.36
N GLU A 112 13.44 11.47 13.28
CA GLU A 112 14.13 10.90 12.13
C GLU A 112 13.99 9.39 12.11
N PRO A 113 13.64 8.77 10.94
CA PRO A 113 13.54 7.33 10.82
C PRO A 113 14.85 6.63 11.14
N LYS A 114 14.79 5.62 12.01
CA LYS A 114 15.90 4.72 12.30
C LYS A 114 15.94 3.50 11.36
N ALA A 115 15.04 3.44 10.39
CA ALA A 115 14.98 2.39 9.39
C ALA A 115 16.28 2.31 8.56
N ALA A 116 16.51 1.17 7.91
CA ALA A 116 17.58 1.02 6.95
C ALA A 116 17.48 2.10 5.86
N LYS A 117 18.62 2.56 5.36
CA LYS A 117 18.68 3.57 4.31
C LYS A 117 18.97 2.93 2.95
N ALA A 118 18.31 3.44 1.92
CA ALA A 118 18.61 3.11 0.54
C ALA A 118 19.96 3.73 0.11
N ALA A 119 20.43 3.37 -1.08
CA ALA A 119 21.70 3.88 -1.60
C ALA A 119 21.76 5.42 -1.77
N ASP A 120 20.61 6.07 -1.90
CA ASP A 120 20.47 7.52 -1.98
C ASP A 120 20.38 8.21 -0.58
N GLY A 121 20.55 7.45 0.50
CA GLY A 121 20.54 7.92 1.88
C GLY A 121 19.16 8.12 2.49
N ARG A 122 18.07 7.93 1.74
CA ARG A 122 16.71 8.02 2.26
C ARG A 122 16.35 6.77 3.05
N ALA A 123 15.54 6.93 4.10
CA ALA A 123 15.00 5.79 4.83
C ALA A 123 14.17 4.90 3.90
N ILE A 124 14.35 3.59 4.03
CA ILE A 124 13.47 2.64 3.35
C ILE A 124 12.11 2.70 4.08
N GLY A 125 11.04 2.70 3.30
CA GLY A 125 9.68 2.74 3.79
C GLY A 125 8.72 2.51 2.63
N MET A 126 7.43 2.44 2.92
CA MET A 126 6.39 2.12 1.94
C MET A 126 6.45 3.05 0.72
N GLU A 127 6.47 4.36 0.93
CA GLU A 127 6.43 5.34 -0.16
C GLU A 127 7.67 5.27 -1.04
N ASN A 128 8.86 5.23 -0.43
CA ASN A 128 10.11 5.13 -1.16
C ASN A 128 10.19 3.82 -1.95
N PHE A 129 9.70 2.73 -1.38
CA PHE A 129 9.62 1.45 -2.08
C PHE A 129 8.69 1.51 -3.29
N PHE A 130 7.46 2.03 -3.13
CA PHE A 130 6.50 2.10 -4.24
C PHE A 130 6.93 3.10 -5.32
N ILE A 131 7.48 4.25 -4.95
CA ILE A 131 8.02 5.22 -5.90
C ILE A 131 9.16 4.58 -6.73
N ALA A 132 10.09 3.90 -6.06
CA ALA A 132 11.20 3.23 -6.74
C ALA A 132 10.72 2.09 -7.65
N LEU A 133 9.77 1.27 -7.18
CA LEU A 133 9.17 0.18 -7.95
C LEU A 133 8.44 0.72 -9.19
N ALA A 134 7.62 1.75 -9.02
CA ALA A 134 6.88 2.36 -10.13
C ALA A 134 7.81 2.94 -11.20
N LYS A 135 8.88 3.62 -10.78
CA LYS A 135 9.91 4.13 -11.70
C LYS A 135 10.65 3.00 -12.42
N ALA A 136 11.02 1.93 -11.72
CA ALA A 136 11.68 0.77 -12.32
C ALA A 136 10.78 0.04 -13.33
N MET A 137 9.47 0.06 -13.12
CA MET A 137 8.46 -0.50 -14.02
C MET A 137 8.07 0.47 -15.17
N GLY A 138 8.56 1.70 -15.18
CA GLY A 138 8.18 2.72 -16.17
C GLY A 138 6.71 3.15 -16.08
N LEU A 139 6.11 3.10 -14.89
CA LEU A 139 4.72 3.50 -14.70
C LEU A 139 4.59 5.03 -14.81
N PRO A 140 3.52 5.53 -15.46
CA PRO A 140 3.25 6.96 -15.52
C PRO A 140 2.89 7.52 -14.15
N GLY A 141 3.04 8.83 -13.97
CA GLY A 141 2.70 9.51 -12.72
C GLY A 141 3.83 9.50 -11.67
N PHE A 142 5.06 9.15 -12.06
CA PHE A 142 6.24 9.16 -11.21
C PHE A 142 7.42 9.79 -11.95
N GLY A 143 8.36 10.38 -11.21
CA GLY A 143 9.54 11.04 -11.79
C GLY A 143 9.44 12.55 -11.75
N ALA A 144 10.13 13.22 -12.69
CA ALA A 144 10.23 14.69 -12.72
C ALA A 144 8.91 15.36 -13.13
N ASP A 145 8.27 14.83 -14.16
CA ASP A 145 7.05 15.39 -14.75
C ASP A 145 5.85 14.48 -14.48
N ALA A 146 5.67 14.13 -13.20
CA ALA A 146 4.74 13.10 -12.78
C ALA A 146 3.27 13.55 -12.76
N ILE A 147 3.05 14.80 -12.39
CA ILE A 147 1.72 15.38 -12.19
C ILE A 147 1.65 16.70 -12.96
N THR A 148 0.57 16.92 -13.68
CA THR A 148 0.35 18.19 -14.40
C THR A 148 -0.88 18.87 -13.84
N ASP A 149 -0.78 20.17 -13.56
CA ASP A 149 -1.92 20.99 -13.17
C ASP A 149 -2.76 21.43 -14.39
N PRO A 150 -3.94 22.05 -14.20
CA PRO A 150 -4.78 22.53 -15.28
C PRO A 150 -4.09 23.59 -16.17
N GLU A 151 -3.13 24.32 -15.63
CA GLU A 151 -2.34 25.34 -16.34
C GLU A 151 -1.21 24.73 -17.18
N GLY A 152 -0.96 23.42 -17.06
CA GLY A 152 0.07 22.69 -17.81
C GLY A 152 1.44 22.67 -17.13
N ASN A 153 1.57 23.12 -15.90
CA ASN A 153 2.82 23.03 -15.16
C ASN A 153 3.06 21.59 -14.68
N ALA A 154 4.28 21.10 -14.88
CA ALA A 154 4.65 19.76 -14.46
C ALA A 154 5.29 19.77 -13.07
N TYR A 155 4.95 18.75 -12.27
CA TYR A 155 5.44 18.56 -10.91
C TYR A 155 6.02 17.17 -10.73
N ALA A 156 7.11 17.08 -9.98
CA ALA A 156 7.76 15.82 -9.67
C ALA A 156 6.98 14.99 -8.63
N LEU A 157 7.14 13.66 -8.69
CA LEU A 157 6.75 12.72 -7.66
C LEU A 157 7.89 11.71 -7.46
N ASN A 158 8.82 12.06 -6.59
CA ASN A 158 10.05 11.32 -6.31
C ASN A 158 10.24 11.02 -4.83
N THR A 159 9.52 11.71 -3.94
CA THR A 159 9.72 11.65 -2.49
C THR A 159 8.40 11.43 -1.75
N PRO A 160 8.44 10.94 -0.50
CA PRO A 160 7.26 10.85 0.35
C PRO A 160 6.56 12.20 0.57
N GLU A 161 7.30 13.28 0.72
CA GLU A 161 6.74 14.63 0.84
C GLU A 161 5.90 15.00 -0.38
N GLU A 162 6.45 14.78 -1.57
CA GLU A 162 5.74 15.05 -2.82
C GLU A 162 4.51 14.16 -2.97
N TRP A 163 4.60 12.88 -2.57
CA TRP A 163 3.47 11.96 -2.56
C TRP A 163 2.32 12.50 -1.68
N TYR A 164 2.63 12.83 -0.43
CA TYR A 164 1.59 13.22 0.52
C TYR A 164 1.06 14.63 0.29
N LEU A 165 1.93 15.59 -0.01
CA LEU A 165 1.50 16.98 -0.19
C LEU A 165 0.77 17.18 -1.53
N ARG A 166 1.33 16.68 -2.63
CA ARG A 166 0.72 16.83 -3.96
C ARG A 166 -0.48 15.92 -4.16
N GLY A 167 -0.38 14.66 -3.76
CA GLY A 167 -1.51 13.74 -3.78
C GLY A 167 -2.63 14.19 -2.84
N GLY A 168 -2.29 14.71 -1.66
CA GLY A 168 -3.24 15.28 -0.72
C GLY A 168 -3.96 16.51 -1.26
N ALA A 169 -3.27 17.42 -1.90
CA ALA A 169 -3.86 18.59 -2.55
C ALA A 169 -4.87 18.17 -3.63
N ASN A 170 -4.53 17.19 -4.45
CA ASN A 170 -5.42 16.66 -5.47
C ASN A 170 -6.68 16.02 -4.86
N ILE A 171 -6.54 15.16 -3.86
CA ILE A 171 -7.68 14.53 -3.18
C ILE A 171 -8.58 15.56 -2.51
N ALA A 172 -8.01 16.60 -1.92
CA ALA A 172 -8.76 17.68 -1.29
C ALA A 172 -9.34 18.70 -2.28
N TRP A 173 -9.14 18.54 -3.58
CA TRP A 173 -9.55 19.48 -4.64
C TRP A 173 -8.90 20.87 -4.53
N LEU A 174 -7.77 20.96 -3.85
CA LEU A 174 -7.03 22.22 -3.70
C LEU A 174 -6.19 22.57 -4.93
N GLY A 175 -6.00 21.64 -5.84
CA GLY A 175 -5.23 21.81 -7.07
C GLY A 175 -6.01 21.56 -8.35
N VAL A 176 -7.32 21.29 -8.26
CA VAL A 176 -8.18 21.05 -9.43
C VAL A 176 -9.43 21.93 -9.27
N THR A 177 -9.54 22.95 -10.05
CA THR A 177 -10.78 23.71 -10.25
C THR A 177 -11.54 23.15 -11.43
#